data_865dcba6848a7e24a358d82932df9122
#
_entry.id   865dcba6848a7e24a358d82932df9122
#
_cell.length_a   1.000
_cell.length_b   1.000
_cell.length_c   1.000
_cell.angle_alpha   90.00
_cell.angle_beta   90.00
_cell.angle_gamma   90.00
#
_symmetry.space_group_name_H-M   'P 1'
#
loop_
_entity.id
_entity.type
_entity.pdbx_description
1 polymer ?
#
loop_
_entity_poly.entity_id
_entity_poly.type
_entity_poly.pdbx_seq_one_letter_code
_entity_poly.pdbx_strand_id
1 'polypeptide(L)'
;MKKFVLLILTCLFLFSSCGVSNKRIIRMQKLEEGVGNPSTIEEYKEAIEKYDARIADLQLSESQVGIWYKILGTRYLDKKMYGQALEAFQSALQYYPDNQNLYYYVGICAGYMSHTALDYNATGSMEKKYNYLKLAETAYLRAIEIEPRYSRALYALSVLYVYELDEPAKAIPYLQKVLDIEKKHTDAMFVLARAYYSSLDFDKAVEMYDKIISVTTSDKKKADAEANKKIVLDASYGQ
;
A
#
# COMPACT_ATOMS: atom_id res chain seq x y z
N MET A 1 -6.02 63.73 6.40
CA MET A 1 -6.55 62.64 5.53
C MET A 1 -5.74 61.33 5.64
N LYS A 2 -4.40 61.31 5.57
CA LYS A 2 -3.60 60.06 5.64
C LYS A 2 -3.77 59.27 6.98
N LYS A 3 -3.91 59.94 8.12
CA LYS A 3 -4.10 59.30 9.43
C LYS A 3 -5.50 58.67 9.57
N PHE A 4 -6.52 59.22 8.93
CA PHE A 4 -7.88 58.68 8.95
C PHE A 4 -8.04 57.43 8.07
N VAL A 5 -7.34 57.40 6.92
CA VAL A 5 -7.28 56.22 6.04
C VAL A 5 -6.55 55.07 6.71
N LEU A 6 -5.47 55.36 7.47
CA LEU A 6 -4.73 54.33 8.21
C LEU A 6 -5.58 53.70 9.35
N LEU A 7 -6.40 54.50 10.03
CA LEU A 7 -7.31 54.03 11.07
C LEU A 7 -8.43 53.14 10.52
N ILE A 8 -8.96 53.47 9.32
CA ILE A 8 -9.98 52.64 8.63
C ILE A 8 -9.36 51.31 8.18
N LEU A 9 -8.12 51.33 7.66
CA LEU A 9 -7.42 50.10 7.26
C LEU A 9 -7.13 49.17 8.43
N THR A 10 -6.76 49.71 9.60
CA THR A 10 -6.54 48.88 10.81
C THR A 10 -7.83 48.31 11.38
N CYS A 11 -8.95 49.05 11.31
CA CYS A 11 -10.26 48.51 11.68
C CYS A 11 -10.76 47.40 10.76
N LEU A 12 -10.45 47.45 9.45
CA LEU A 12 -10.81 46.37 8.50
C LEU A 12 -10.06 45.08 8.75
N PHE A 13 -8.82 45.14 9.29
CA PHE A 13 -8.05 43.94 9.66
C PHE A 13 -8.49 43.29 10.99
N LEU A 14 -9.20 44.01 11.86
CA LEU A 14 -9.69 43.49 13.11
C LEU A 14 -11.00 42.67 12.97
N PHE A 15 -11.69 42.75 11.83
CA PHE A 15 -12.90 41.99 11.54
C PHE A 15 -12.67 40.71 10.73
N SER A 16 -11.44 40.40 10.33
CA SER A 16 -11.07 39.06 9.85
C SER A 16 -10.83 38.09 11.04
N SER A 17 -11.66 38.21 12.07
CA SER A 17 -11.77 37.21 13.12
C SER A 17 -12.24 35.91 12.50
N CYS A 18 -11.48 34.85 12.68
CA CYS A 18 -11.82 33.46 12.40
C CYS A 18 -13.27 33.16 12.79
N GLY A 19 -14.21 33.41 11.89
CA GLY A 19 -15.60 33.00 12.06
C GLY A 19 -15.62 31.48 12.14
N VAL A 20 -15.86 30.94 13.33
CA VAL A 20 -16.19 29.52 13.48
C VAL A 20 -17.28 29.23 12.45
N SER A 21 -16.99 28.37 11.49
CA SER A 21 -17.93 28.09 10.38
C SER A 21 -19.30 27.78 10.95
N ASN A 22 -20.36 28.44 10.50
CA ASN A 22 -21.74 28.20 10.91
C ASN A 22 -22.09 26.69 10.90
N LYS A 23 -21.49 25.94 9.97
CA LYS A 23 -21.61 24.47 9.92
C LYS A 23 -21.05 23.79 11.17
N ARG A 24 -19.99 24.33 11.77
CA ARG A 24 -19.37 23.77 12.98
C ARG A 24 -20.25 24.06 14.20
N ILE A 25 -20.80 25.27 14.30
CA ILE A 25 -21.75 25.65 15.36
C ILE A 25 -23.01 24.78 15.29
N ILE A 26 -23.61 24.63 14.10
CA ILE A 26 -24.79 23.79 13.89
C ILE A 26 -24.50 22.32 14.25
N ARG A 27 -23.31 21.82 13.94
CA ARG A 27 -22.91 20.45 14.35
C ARG A 27 -22.78 20.33 15.86
N MET A 28 -22.18 21.32 16.54
CA MET A 28 -22.08 21.32 18.00
C MET A 28 -23.47 21.37 18.64
N GLN A 29 -24.35 22.24 18.17
CA GLN A 29 -25.72 22.32 18.64
C GLN A 29 -26.49 21.00 18.48
N LYS A 30 -26.32 20.31 17.36
CA LYS A 30 -26.89 18.98 17.15
C LYS A 30 -26.30 17.92 18.08
N LEU A 31 -25.04 18.04 18.47
CA LEU A 31 -24.43 17.14 19.45
C LEU A 31 -24.96 17.38 20.88
N GLU A 32 -25.37 18.60 21.19
CA GLU A 32 -25.94 18.96 22.47
C GLU A 32 -27.46 18.76 22.50
N GLU A 33 -28.11 18.56 21.37
CA GLU A 33 -29.55 18.39 21.26
C GLU A 33 -30.02 17.17 22.07
N GLY A 34 -30.94 17.40 23.00
CA GLY A 34 -31.49 16.37 23.87
C GLY A 34 -30.62 15.99 25.08
N VAL A 35 -29.53 16.70 25.32
CA VAL A 35 -28.73 16.60 26.54
C VAL A 35 -28.73 17.98 27.21
N GLY A 36 -29.55 18.13 28.28
CA GLY A 36 -29.56 19.33 29.11
C GLY A 36 -28.29 19.42 29.97
N ASN A 37 -28.23 20.40 30.85
CA ASN A 37 -27.17 20.48 31.88
C ASN A 37 -27.53 19.48 33.01
N PRO A 38 -26.93 18.26 33.05
CA PRO A 38 -27.24 17.27 34.05
C PRO A 38 -26.83 17.78 35.43
N SER A 39 -27.64 17.51 36.46
CA SER A 39 -27.42 17.92 37.83
C SER A 39 -27.54 16.76 38.83
N THR A 40 -28.21 15.67 38.43
CA THR A 40 -28.38 14.45 39.23
C THR A 40 -27.55 13.30 38.67
N ILE A 41 -27.31 12.28 39.49
CA ILE A 41 -26.57 11.07 39.09
C ILE A 41 -27.26 10.37 37.90
N GLU A 42 -28.57 10.30 37.92
CA GLU A 42 -29.41 9.70 36.90
C GLU A 42 -29.32 10.47 35.59
N GLU A 43 -29.38 11.80 35.63
CA GLU A 43 -29.23 12.66 34.46
C GLU A 43 -27.82 12.54 33.84
N TYR A 44 -26.77 12.41 34.68
CA TYR A 44 -25.42 12.17 34.18
C TYR A 44 -25.30 10.80 33.45
N LYS A 45 -25.91 9.74 34.01
CA LYS A 45 -25.92 8.43 33.38
C LYS A 45 -26.63 8.47 32.00
N GLU A 46 -27.78 9.12 31.95
CA GLU A 46 -28.54 9.29 30.71
C GLU A 46 -27.78 10.11 29.67
N ALA A 47 -27.11 11.17 30.07
CA ALA A 47 -26.24 11.96 29.20
C ALA A 47 -25.07 11.12 28.65
N ILE A 48 -24.40 10.34 29.50
CA ILE A 48 -23.29 9.43 29.09
C ILE A 48 -23.80 8.43 28.07
N GLU A 49 -24.93 7.75 28.32
CA GLU A 49 -25.50 6.76 27.40
C GLU A 49 -25.80 7.37 26.01
N LYS A 50 -26.35 8.59 25.97
CA LYS A 50 -26.61 9.31 24.72
C LYS A 50 -25.32 9.64 23.96
N TYR A 51 -24.26 10.08 24.65
CA TYR A 51 -22.99 10.36 24.00
C TYR A 51 -22.26 9.09 23.56
N ASP A 52 -22.35 8.00 24.33
CA ASP A 52 -21.78 6.69 23.94
C ASP A 52 -22.44 6.16 22.67
N ALA A 53 -23.75 6.29 22.54
CA ALA A 53 -24.44 5.92 21.30
C ALA A 53 -23.97 6.75 20.10
N ARG A 54 -23.78 8.06 20.28
CA ARG A 54 -23.24 8.95 19.22
C ARG A 54 -21.81 8.62 18.84
N ILE A 55 -20.98 8.24 19.82
CA ILE A 55 -19.60 7.80 19.57
C ILE A 55 -19.61 6.52 18.71
N ALA A 56 -20.49 5.57 19.02
CA ALA A 56 -20.65 4.35 18.24
C ALA A 56 -21.06 4.64 16.78
N ASP A 57 -22.01 5.55 16.56
CA ASP A 57 -22.43 5.99 15.22
C ASP A 57 -21.30 6.65 14.43
N LEU A 58 -20.47 7.47 15.09
CA LEU A 58 -19.30 8.09 14.48
C LEU A 58 -18.26 7.05 14.09
N GLN A 59 -17.97 6.08 14.96
CA GLN A 59 -17.03 4.99 14.66
C GLN A 59 -17.50 4.12 13.46
N LEU A 60 -18.79 3.83 13.38
CA LEU A 60 -19.38 3.15 12.23
C LEU A 60 -19.19 3.97 10.93
N SER A 61 -19.42 5.28 11.02
CA SER A 61 -19.26 6.18 9.88
C SER A 61 -17.81 6.26 9.40
N GLU A 62 -16.84 6.34 10.32
CA GLU A 62 -15.41 6.32 10.02
C GLU A 62 -15.00 5.01 9.35
N SER A 63 -15.44 3.89 9.90
CA SER A 63 -15.20 2.57 9.32
C SER A 63 -15.76 2.48 7.89
N GLN A 64 -16.97 3.00 7.66
CA GLN A 64 -17.57 3.01 6.34
C GLN A 64 -16.80 3.87 5.33
N VAL A 65 -16.27 5.02 5.76
CA VAL A 65 -15.41 5.88 4.91
C VAL A 65 -14.15 5.13 4.49
N GLY A 66 -13.49 4.43 5.40
CA GLY A 66 -12.33 3.60 5.09
C GLY A 66 -12.64 2.49 4.05
N ILE A 67 -13.81 1.84 4.16
CA ILE A 67 -14.30 0.88 3.17
C ILE A 67 -14.48 1.55 1.79
N TRP A 68 -15.08 2.74 1.74
CA TRP A 68 -15.28 3.45 0.48
C TRP A 68 -13.96 3.85 -0.18
N TYR A 69 -12.95 4.30 0.58
CA TYR A 69 -11.61 4.56 0.04
C TYR A 69 -10.96 3.30 -0.52
N LYS A 70 -11.06 2.15 0.16
CA LYS A 70 -10.58 0.86 -0.35
C LYS A 70 -11.25 0.49 -1.67
N ILE A 71 -12.59 0.60 -1.75
CA ILE A 71 -13.33 0.30 -2.97
C ILE A 71 -12.94 1.26 -4.09
N LEU A 72 -12.82 2.55 -3.80
CA LEU A 72 -12.40 3.58 -4.75
C LEU A 72 -11.01 3.27 -5.30
N GLY A 73 -10.05 2.95 -4.42
CA GLY A 73 -8.70 2.54 -4.80
C GLY A 73 -8.71 1.33 -5.73
N THR A 74 -9.51 0.32 -5.44
CA THR A 74 -9.65 -0.86 -6.31
C THR A 74 -10.21 -0.47 -7.69
N ARG A 75 -11.22 0.41 -7.75
CA ARG A 75 -11.79 0.88 -9.03
C ARG A 75 -10.79 1.69 -9.86
N TYR A 76 -9.95 2.51 -9.21
CA TYR A 76 -8.86 3.20 -9.89
C TYR A 76 -7.80 2.22 -10.39
N LEU A 77 -7.44 1.21 -9.59
CA LEU A 77 -6.47 0.18 -9.98
C LEU A 77 -6.95 -0.61 -11.19
N ASP A 78 -8.23 -1.03 -11.24
CA ASP A 78 -8.85 -1.71 -12.38
C ASP A 78 -8.75 -0.88 -13.67
N LYS A 79 -8.82 0.45 -13.54
CA LYS A 79 -8.67 1.41 -14.64
C LYS A 79 -7.21 1.80 -14.92
N LYS A 80 -6.23 1.19 -14.25
CA LYS A 80 -4.80 1.52 -14.34
C LYS A 80 -4.47 2.98 -13.96
N MET A 81 -5.33 3.62 -13.17
CA MET A 81 -5.14 4.97 -12.63
C MET A 81 -4.33 4.89 -11.32
N TYR A 82 -3.05 4.49 -11.45
CA TYR A 82 -2.21 4.07 -10.31
C TYR A 82 -1.99 5.17 -9.28
N GLY A 83 -1.84 6.43 -9.70
CA GLY A 83 -1.68 7.57 -8.78
C GLY A 83 -2.91 7.77 -7.89
N GLN A 84 -4.11 7.83 -8.50
CA GLN A 84 -5.36 7.98 -7.76
C GLN A 84 -5.67 6.75 -6.90
N ALA A 85 -5.31 5.55 -7.37
CA ALA A 85 -5.43 4.32 -6.58
C ALA A 85 -4.52 4.37 -5.34
N LEU A 86 -3.28 4.85 -5.50
CA LEU A 86 -2.33 5.02 -4.40
C LEU A 86 -2.89 5.96 -3.32
N GLU A 87 -3.36 7.15 -3.72
CA GLU A 87 -3.97 8.13 -2.82
C GLU A 87 -5.17 7.56 -2.07
N ALA A 88 -6.04 6.83 -2.77
CA ALA A 88 -7.22 6.22 -2.17
C ALA A 88 -6.85 5.12 -1.16
N PHE A 89 -5.88 4.24 -1.46
CA PHE A 89 -5.43 3.22 -0.52
C PHE A 89 -4.70 3.82 0.69
N GLN A 90 -3.91 4.87 0.50
CA GLN A 90 -3.30 5.61 1.61
C GLN A 90 -4.34 6.29 2.50
N SER A 91 -5.42 6.82 1.90
CA SER A 91 -6.56 7.35 2.66
C SER A 91 -7.29 6.24 3.44
N ALA A 92 -7.45 5.06 2.86
CA ALA A 92 -8.05 3.91 3.54
C ALA A 92 -7.21 3.46 4.76
N LEU A 93 -5.88 3.55 4.67
CA LEU A 93 -4.96 3.22 5.78
C LEU A 93 -5.10 4.13 7.00
N GLN A 94 -5.64 5.35 6.85
CA GLN A 94 -5.93 6.22 7.99
C GLN A 94 -7.04 5.64 8.88
N TYR A 95 -7.93 4.83 8.31
CA TYR A 95 -9.04 4.16 9.01
C TYR A 95 -8.72 2.72 9.39
N TYR A 96 -7.87 2.05 8.62
CA TYR A 96 -7.47 0.65 8.81
C TYR A 96 -5.95 0.49 8.78
N PRO A 97 -5.22 1.00 9.80
CA PRO A 97 -3.75 1.05 9.80
C PRO A 97 -3.08 -0.33 9.84
N ASP A 98 -3.78 -1.36 10.28
CA ASP A 98 -3.24 -2.73 10.38
C ASP A 98 -3.83 -3.67 9.33
N ASN A 99 -4.23 -3.13 8.16
CA ASN A 99 -4.76 -3.94 7.08
C ASN A 99 -3.67 -4.27 6.04
N GLN A 100 -3.15 -5.49 6.10
CA GLN A 100 -2.09 -5.99 5.21
C GLN A 100 -2.44 -5.89 3.72
N ASN A 101 -3.74 -6.02 3.36
CA ASN A 101 -4.16 -5.90 1.96
C ASN A 101 -4.01 -4.48 1.43
N LEU A 102 -4.27 -3.46 2.25
CA LEU A 102 -4.10 -2.07 1.84
C LEU A 102 -2.63 -1.76 1.59
N TYR A 103 -1.72 -2.19 2.46
CA TYR A 103 -0.29 -2.06 2.22
C TYR A 103 0.17 -2.79 0.97
N TYR A 104 -0.33 -4.00 0.73
CA TYR A 104 -0.06 -4.72 -0.52
C TYR A 104 -0.48 -3.89 -1.75
N TYR A 105 -1.68 -3.30 -1.75
CA TYR A 105 -2.14 -2.47 -2.87
C TYR A 105 -1.36 -1.15 -3.01
N VAL A 106 -0.94 -0.53 -1.91
CA VAL A 106 0.00 0.62 -1.94
C VAL A 106 1.29 0.21 -2.65
N GLY A 107 1.86 -0.94 -2.30
CA GLY A 107 3.06 -1.49 -2.94
C GLY A 107 2.87 -1.73 -4.44
N ILE A 108 1.74 -2.32 -4.84
CA ILE A 108 1.39 -2.53 -6.26
C ILE A 108 1.30 -1.20 -7.01
N CYS A 109 0.57 -0.21 -6.47
CA CYS A 109 0.44 1.09 -7.12
C CYS A 109 1.78 1.81 -7.24
N ALA A 110 2.59 1.80 -6.19
CA ALA A 110 3.92 2.40 -6.19
C ALA A 110 4.86 1.71 -7.20
N GLY A 111 4.82 0.36 -7.29
CA GLY A 111 5.55 -0.39 -8.31
C GLY A 111 5.20 0.07 -9.73
N TYR A 112 3.91 0.19 -10.06
CA TYR A 112 3.50 0.72 -11.38
C TYR A 112 3.88 2.18 -11.58
N MET A 113 3.79 3.02 -10.55
CA MET A 113 4.20 4.43 -10.62
C MET A 113 5.71 4.59 -10.86
N SER A 114 6.55 3.66 -10.41
CA SER A 114 7.99 3.69 -10.66
C SER A 114 8.32 3.57 -12.15
N HIS A 115 7.55 2.76 -12.90
CA HIS A 115 7.73 2.62 -14.35
C HIS A 115 7.30 3.88 -15.11
N THR A 116 6.19 4.53 -14.70
CA THR A 116 5.71 5.74 -15.36
C THR A 116 6.57 6.96 -15.04
N ALA A 117 7.35 6.94 -13.97
CA ALA A 117 8.24 8.04 -13.58
C ALA A 117 9.41 8.24 -14.55
N LEU A 118 9.73 7.26 -15.40
CA LEU A 118 10.84 7.33 -16.35
C LEU A 118 10.53 8.13 -17.61
N ASP A 119 9.24 8.39 -17.92
CA ASP A 119 8.83 8.87 -19.24
C ASP A 119 9.02 10.37 -19.48
N TYR A 120 9.36 11.19 -18.48
CA TYR A 120 9.20 12.64 -18.65
C TYR A 120 10.42 13.55 -18.47
N ASN A 121 11.52 13.18 -17.80
CA ASN A 121 12.74 14.04 -17.72
C ASN A 121 13.96 13.30 -17.19
N ALA A 122 15.09 13.42 -17.86
CA ALA A 122 16.32 12.66 -17.62
C ALA A 122 17.00 12.89 -16.25
N THR A 123 16.78 14.00 -15.57
CA THR A 123 17.49 14.33 -14.32
C THR A 123 16.68 14.17 -13.02
N GLY A 124 15.35 14.25 -13.09
CA GLY A 124 14.48 14.04 -11.91
C GLY A 124 13.74 12.71 -11.90
N SER A 125 13.75 11.97 -13.00
CA SER A 125 13.01 10.73 -13.18
C SER A 125 13.59 9.57 -12.37
N MET A 126 14.91 9.48 -12.24
CA MET A 126 15.59 8.43 -11.47
C MET A 126 15.30 8.52 -9.98
N GLU A 127 15.34 9.72 -9.41
CA GLU A 127 15.00 9.93 -8.00
C GLU A 127 13.53 9.60 -7.74
N LYS A 128 12.64 10.03 -8.61
CA LYS A 128 11.21 9.73 -8.50
C LYS A 128 10.93 8.23 -8.62
N LYS A 129 11.58 7.54 -9.58
CA LYS A 129 11.52 6.08 -9.70
C LYS A 129 11.97 5.42 -8.39
N TYR A 130 13.13 5.81 -7.89
CA TYR A 130 13.69 5.25 -6.66
C TYR A 130 12.74 5.44 -5.46
N ASN A 131 12.15 6.63 -5.31
CA ASN A 131 11.21 6.91 -4.23
C ASN A 131 9.96 6.02 -4.31
N TYR A 132 9.43 5.75 -5.51
CA TYR A 132 8.31 4.82 -5.68
C TYR A 132 8.71 3.36 -5.40
N LEU A 133 9.90 2.91 -5.82
CA LEU A 133 10.40 1.57 -5.49
C LEU A 133 10.59 1.41 -3.99
N LYS A 134 11.11 2.44 -3.31
CA LYS A 134 11.26 2.45 -1.85
C LYS A 134 9.92 2.43 -1.12
N LEU A 135 8.94 3.16 -1.62
CA LEU A 135 7.57 3.11 -1.11
C LEU A 135 6.97 1.71 -1.27
N ALA A 136 7.17 1.07 -2.44
CA ALA A 136 6.69 -0.29 -2.68
C ALA A 136 7.34 -1.30 -1.72
N GLU A 137 8.65 -1.24 -1.55
CA GLU A 137 9.40 -2.07 -0.61
C GLU A 137 8.85 -1.94 0.81
N THR A 138 8.75 -0.69 1.30
CA THR A 138 8.27 -0.40 2.65
C THR A 138 6.84 -0.91 2.86
N ALA A 139 5.96 -0.73 1.88
CA ALA A 139 4.58 -1.17 1.94
C ALA A 139 4.47 -2.70 1.98
N TYR A 140 5.22 -3.42 1.13
CA TYR A 140 5.22 -4.89 1.17
C TYR A 140 5.81 -5.44 2.47
N LEU A 141 6.89 -4.84 2.97
CA LEU A 141 7.46 -5.22 4.27
C LEU A 141 6.45 -5.03 5.41
N ARG A 142 5.72 -3.90 5.41
CA ARG A 142 4.68 -3.67 6.42
C ARG A 142 3.53 -4.68 6.31
N ALA A 143 3.11 -5.04 5.09
CA ALA A 143 2.11 -6.08 4.88
C ALA A 143 2.57 -7.44 5.44
N ILE A 144 3.85 -7.79 5.27
CA ILE A 144 4.45 -9.03 5.77
C ILE A 144 4.63 -8.99 7.30
N GLU A 145 4.94 -7.83 7.87
CA GLU A 145 5.02 -7.64 9.32
C GLU A 145 3.66 -7.90 10.00
N ILE A 146 2.56 -7.39 9.40
CA ILE A 146 1.20 -7.60 9.90
C ILE A 146 0.77 -9.06 9.72
N GLU A 147 1.02 -9.64 8.54
CA GLU A 147 0.67 -11.03 8.22
C GLU A 147 1.91 -11.74 7.62
N PRO A 148 2.71 -12.43 8.46
CA PRO A 148 3.97 -13.06 8.02
C PRO A 148 3.81 -14.17 6.97
N ARG A 149 2.60 -14.70 6.79
CA ARG A 149 2.27 -15.72 5.79
C ARG A 149 1.47 -15.14 4.59
N TYR A 150 1.48 -13.83 4.41
CA TYR A 150 0.79 -13.20 3.30
C TYR A 150 1.55 -13.42 1.97
N SER A 151 1.27 -14.56 1.34
CA SER A 151 1.96 -15.05 0.14
C SER A 151 2.05 -14.00 -0.99
N ARG A 152 0.98 -13.24 -1.20
CA ARG A 152 0.94 -12.20 -2.23
C ARG A 152 1.98 -11.09 -2.00
N ALA A 153 2.14 -10.62 -0.76
CA ALA A 153 3.13 -9.59 -0.44
C ALA A 153 4.55 -10.16 -0.47
N LEU A 154 4.76 -11.38 0.04
CA LEU A 154 6.04 -12.10 -0.03
C LEU A 154 6.51 -12.23 -1.49
N TYR A 155 5.62 -12.66 -2.38
CA TYR A 155 5.92 -12.79 -3.80
C TYR A 155 6.20 -11.44 -4.47
N ALA A 156 5.35 -10.44 -4.24
CA ALA A 156 5.50 -9.12 -4.84
C ALA A 156 6.80 -8.42 -4.41
N LEU A 157 7.18 -8.53 -3.12
CA LEU A 157 8.45 -8.02 -2.62
C LEU A 157 9.64 -8.73 -3.29
N SER A 158 9.53 -10.03 -3.48
CA SER A 158 10.59 -10.82 -4.14
C SER A 158 10.78 -10.41 -5.60
N VAL A 159 9.67 -10.19 -6.32
CA VAL A 159 9.71 -9.67 -7.70
C VAL A 159 10.38 -8.30 -7.73
N LEU A 160 10.05 -7.43 -6.78
CA LEU A 160 10.66 -6.10 -6.66
C LEU A 160 12.18 -6.20 -6.46
N TYR A 161 12.65 -7.07 -5.55
CA TYR A 161 14.08 -7.27 -5.30
C TYR A 161 14.83 -7.83 -6.51
N VAL A 162 14.25 -8.81 -7.22
CA VAL A 162 14.93 -9.47 -8.34
C VAL A 162 15.01 -8.58 -9.59
N TYR A 163 13.92 -7.84 -9.89
CA TYR A 163 13.79 -7.18 -11.19
C TYR A 163 13.94 -5.67 -11.17
N GLU A 164 13.70 -5.03 -10.02
CA GLU A 164 13.70 -3.56 -9.96
C GLU A 164 14.82 -2.99 -9.09
N LEU A 165 15.20 -3.70 -8.02
CA LEU A 165 16.22 -3.22 -7.07
C LEU A 165 17.59 -3.88 -7.27
N ASP A 166 17.69 -4.89 -8.14
CA ASP A 166 18.91 -5.68 -8.38
C ASP A 166 19.53 -6.26 -7.09
N GLU A 167 18.64 -6.76 -6.22
CA GLU A 167 19.00 -7.36 -4.93
C GLU A 167 18.49 -8.83 -4.82
N PRO A 168 18.84 -9.72 -5.77
CA PRO A 168 18.25 -11.05 -5.87
C PRO A 168 18.45 -11.91 -4.62
N ALA A 169 19.57 -11.75 -3.91
CA ALA A 169 19.82 -12.48 -2.69
C ALA A 169 18.80 -12.18 -1.57
N LYS A 170 18.28 -10.96 -1.51
CA LYS A 170 17.23 -10.60 -0.55
C LYS A 170 15.89 -11.27 -0.85
N ALA A 171 15.62 -11.60 -2.11
CA ALA A 171 14.37 -12.24 -2.52
C ALA A 171 14.28 -13.70 -2.08
N ILE A 172 15.40 -14.42 -1.99
CA ILE A 172 15.45 -15.87 -1.75
C ILE A 172 14.65 -16.30 -0.52
N PRO A 173 14.85 -15.74 0.69
CA PRO A 173 14.11 -16.17 1.88
C PRO A 173 12.61 -15.91 1.79
N TYR A 174 12.17 -14.87 1.10
CA TYR A 174 10.75 -14.57 0.91
C TYR A 174 10.12 -15.56 -0.08
N LEU A 175 10.81 -15.91 -1.18
CA LEU A 175 10.34 -16.90 -2.15
C LEU A 175 10.27 -18.31 -1.55
N GLN A 176 11.22 -18.68 -0.71
CA GLN A 176 11.16 -19.93 0.04
C GLN A 176 9.90 -19.96 0.92
N LYS A 177 9.58 -18.88 1.64
CA LYS A 177 8.32 -18.77 2.41
C LYS A 177 7.09 -18.89 1.51
N VAL A 178 7.09 -18.28 0.31
CA VAL A 178 5.99 -18.45 -0.65
C VAL A 178 5.80 -19.93 -0.97
N LEU A 179 6.88 -20.64 -1.29
CA LEU A 179 6.84 -22.06 -1.63
C LEU A 179 6.51 -22.95 -0.44
N ASP A 180 6.77 -22.52 0.81
CA ASP A 180 6.31 -23.21 2.01
C ASP A 180 4.80 -23.11 2.20
N ILE A 181 4.20 -22.02 1.75
CA ILE A 181 2.76 -21.80 1.81
C ILE A 181 2.07 -22.45 0.60
N GLU A 182 2.60 -22.25 -0.59
CA GLU A 182 2.05 -22.65 -1.88
C GLU A 182 3.06 -23.51 -2.66
N LYS A 183 3.11 -24.80 -2.33
CA LYS A 183 4.12 -25.76 -2.83
C LYS A 183 4.24 -25.84 -4.37
N LYS A 184 3.18 -25.47 -5.11
CA LYS A 184 3.12 -25.53 -6.58
C LYS A 184 3.06 -24.14 -7.24
N HIS A 185 3.47 -23.09 -6.55
CA HIS A 185 3.49 -21.73 -7.11
C HIS A 185 4.61 -21.59 -8.15
N THR A 186 4.34 -22.00 -9.39
CA THR A 186 5.34 -22.05 -10.47
C THR A 186 5.98 -20.69 -10.78
N ASP A 187 5.24 -19.58 -10.69
CA ASP A 187 5.80 -18.26 -10.93
C ASP A 187 6.80 -17.86 -9.83
N ALA A 188 6.56 -18.22 -8.57
CA ALA A 188 7.55 -18.04 -7.51
C ALA A 188 8.80 -18.90 -7.73
N MET A 189 8.65 -20.12 -8.25
CA MET A 189 9.79 -20.96 -8.62
C MET A 189 10.63 -20.33 -9.73
N PHE A 190 10.02 -19.74 -10.76
CA PHE A 190 10.75 -19.01 -11.79
C PHE A 190 11.53 -17.82 -11.24
N VAL A 191 10.91 -17.01 -10.36
CA VAL A 191 11.60 -15.88 -9.73
C VAL A 191 12.73 -16.36 -8.83
N LEU A 192 12.54 -17.47 -8.10
CA LEU A 192 13.57 -18.07 -7.24
C LEU A 192 14.74 -18.63 -8.05
N ALA A 193 14.45 -19.31 -9.19
CA ALA A 193 15.48 -19.77 -10.11
C ALA A 193 16.30 -18.59 -10.65
N ARG A 194 15.64 -17.50 -11.00
CA ARG A 194 16.32 -16.27 -11.44
C ARG A 194 17.18 -15.67 -10.32
N ALA A 195 16.67 -15.63 -9.09
CA ALA A 195 17.43 -15.13 -7.94
C ALA A 195 18.68 -15.97 -7.69
N TYR A 196 18.58 -17.30 -7.75
CA TYR A 196 19.74 -18.19 -7.62
C TYR A 196 20.74 -17.99 -8.77
N TYR A 197 20.27 -17.92 -10.01
CA TYR A 197 21.12 -17.64 -11.17
C TYR A 197 21.91 -16.33 -11.00
N SER A 198 21.24 -15.26 -10.64
CA SER A 198 21.88 -13.96 -10.42
C SER A 198 22.83 -13.94 -9.21
N SER A 199 22.67 -14.89 -8.30
CA SER A 199 23.56 -15.11 -7.16
C SER A 199 24.65 -16.16 -7.44
N LEU A 200 24.80 -16.61 -8.71
CA LEU A 200 25.74 -17.63 -9.17
C LEU A 200 25.55 -19.02 -8.55
N ASP A 201 24.38 -19.29 -7.97
CA ASP A 201 24.00 -20.61 -7.41
C ASP A 201 23.27 -21.42 -8.52
N PHE A 202 24.05 -21.87 -9.51
CA PHE A 202 23.50 -22.50 -10.71
C PHE A 202 22.81 -23.83 -10.41
N ASP A 203 23.31 -24.59 -9.47
CA ASP A 203 22.71 -25.89 -9.10
C ASP A 203 21.29 -25.72 -8.56
N LYS A 204 21.08 -24.76 -7.64
CA LYS A 204 19.74 -24.47 -7.14
C LYS A 204 18.83 -23.85 -8.20
N ALA A 205 19.37 -23.05 -9.12
CA ALA A 205 18.59 -22.54 -10.23
C ALA A 205 18.06 -23.68 -11.13
N VAL A 206 18.92 -24.66 -11.46
CA VAL A 206 18.55 -25.85 -12.21
C VAL A 206 17.50 -26.68 -11.45
N GLU A 207 17.69 -26.92 -10.16
CA GLU A 207 16.71 -27.63 -9.31
C GLU A 207 15.32 -27.00 -9.38
N MET A 208 15.23 -25.66 -9.33
CA MET A 208 13.95 -24.97 -9.43
C MET A 208 13.29 -25.16 -10.79
N TYR A 209 14.04 -25.13 -11.90
CA TYR A 209 13.48 -25.40 -13.22
C TYR A 209 13.02 -26.87 -13.34
N ASP A 210 13.75 -27.84 -12.82
CA ASP A 210 13.32 -29.23 -12.78
C ASP A 210 12.03 -29.41 -12.00
N LYS A 211 11.90 -28.70 -10.90
CA LYS A 211 10.68 -28.70 -10.09
C LYS A 211 9.50 -28.11 -10.86
N ILE A 212 9.69 -26.98 -11.59
CA ILE A 212 8.65 -26.41 -12.44
C ILE A 212 8.19 -27.44 -13.49
N ILE A 213 9.14 -28.06 -14.23
CA ILE A 213 8.85 -29.06 -15.25
C ILE A 213 8.02 -30.22 -14.69
N SER A 214 8.31 -30.63 -13.46
CA SER A 214 7.62 -31.75 -12.81
C SER A 214 6.20 -31.42 -12.31
N VAL A 215 5.93 -30.16 -11.95
CA VAL A 215 4.65 -29.79 -11.29
C VAL A 215 3.70 -29.01 -12.18
N THR A 216 4.20 -28.38 -13.27
CA THR A 216 3.36 -27.56 -14.13
C THR A 216 2.53 -28.41 -15.09
N THR A 217 1.28 -27.99 -15.29
CA THR A 217 0.40 -28.56 -16.33
C THR A 217 0.37 -27.70 -17.61
N SER A 218 1.10 -26.57 -17.61
CA SER A 218 1.17 -25.66 -18.75
C SER A 218 2.36 -26.01 -19.65
N ASP A 219 2.10 -26.41 -20.88
CA ASP A 219 3.14 -26.72 -21.88
C ASP A 219 4.07 -25.51 -22.11
N LYS A 220 3.51 -24.30 -22.11
CA LYS A 220 4.30 -23.06 -22.23
C LYS A 220 5.28 -22.92 -21.06
N LYS A 221 4.81 -23.02 -19.82
CA LYS A 221 5.68 -22.91 -18.65
C LYS A 221 6.74 -24.01 -18.62
N LYS A 222 6.40 -25.20 -19.12
CA LYS A 222 7.34 -26.31 -19.24
C LYS A 222 8.46 -25.98 -20.24
N ALA A 223 8.10 -25.54 -21.44
CA ALA A 223 9.06 -25.13 -22.48
C ALA A 223 9.94 -23.94 -22.00
N ASP A 224 9.34 -22.95 -21.33
CA ASP A 224 10.08 -21.80 -20.77
C ASP A 224 11.09 -22.27 -19.70
N ALA A 225 10.71 -23.22 -18.85
CA ALA A 225 11.59 -23.78 -17.81
C ALA A 225 12.74 -24.59 -18.44
N GLU A 226 12.47 -25.42 -19.45
CA GLU A 226 13.49 -26.19 -20.19
C GLU A 226 14.50 -25.26 -20.88
N ALA A 227 14.02 -24.19 -21.53
CA ALA A 227 14.86 -23.21 -22.19
C ALA A 227 15.76 -22.46 -21.19
N ASN A 228 15.18 -21.98 -20.08
CA ASN A 228 15.93 -21.29 -19.06
C ASN A 228 16.92 -22.19 -18.32
N LYS A 229 16.56 -23.45 -18.07
CA LYS A 229 17.48 -24.46 -17.51
C LYS A 229 18.70 -24.63 -18.37
N LYS A 230 18.53 -24.73 -19.71
CA LYS A 230 19.65 -24.84 -20.65
C LYS A 230 20.58 -23.63 -20.56
N ILE A 231 20.05 -22.42 -20.50
CA ILE A 231 20.86 -21.18 -20.34
C ILE A 231 21.70 -21.24 -19.05
N VAL A 232 21.13 -21.73 -17.96
CA VAL A 232 21.85 -21.85 -16.67
C VAL A 232 22.97 -22.88 -16.78
N LEU A 233 22.71 -24.05 -17.39
CA LEU A 233 23.71 -25.08 -17.60
C LEU A 233 24.86 -24.59 -18.49
N ASP A 234 24.55 -23.93 -19.60
CA ASP A 234 25.57 -23.35 -20.50
C ASP A 234 26.44 -22.31 -19.75
N ALA A 235 25.85 -21.50 -18.86
CA ALA A 235 26.58 -20.54 -18.05
C ALA A 235 27.47 -21.20 -16.97
N SER A 236 27.05 -22.33 -16.41
CA SER A 236 27.82 -23.07 -15.39
C SER A 236 29.05 -23.77 -15.97
N TYR A 237 29.02 -24.21 -17.24
CA TYR A 237 30.16 -24.85 -17.92
C TYR A 237 31.17 -23.85 -18.51
N GLY A 238 30.83 -22.58 -18.56
CA GLY A 238 31.70 -21.52 -19.11
C GLY A 238 32.58 -20.82 -18.06
N GLN A 239 32.48 -21.23 -16.79
CA GLN A 239 33.35 -20.81 -15.69
C GLN A 239 34.41 -21.85 -15.39
#